data_af89d74ff52763e8f3f7e3cf00c5fe77
#
_entry.id   af89d74ff52763e8f3f7e3cf00c5fe77
#
_cell.length_a   1.000
_cell.length_b   1.000
_cell.length_c   1.000
_cell.angle_alpha   90.00
_cell.angle_beta   90.00
_cell.angle_gamma   90.00
#
_symmetry.space_group_name_H-M   'P 1'
#
loop_
_entity.id
_entity.type
_entity.pdbx_description
1 polymer ?
#
loop_
_entity_poly.entity_id
_entity_poly.type
_entity_poly.pdbx_seq_one_letter_code
_entity_poly.pdbx_strand_id
1 'polypeptide(L)'
;MIAAAWFRLSAVAGLLALAPALAQQPPAAEMGRIHGRVINPVGLPQNNGTVSLSTDGGVILTYSFPVSAMGEYSGEAPPAEYTVVYRAPDTPEGKIVDSISGVEIVAGQDTAQDIDMTRREFIDKLPPETQKQLQAMREANAATIAANETIAPLNADLQIVNRDFLDAENARATATRTLGATASKADIDAMTAEIANAKYSEIETLMTKDVAVSPSEPILWLHLAQAQVGLKNHLDAETNYKKALDLESKTGRPEPEIVGAANAGLGEVYARTLMVDEANAAFDAAAKADPSMAATYLTNQAIVFFQEKNVPAQLDAADEAIKADPNQAILYYIKAQGLAEKAAVDPKTKKILLPPDCAAAYRKYLELAPNGQFAAEVTSLLERAEK
;
A
#
# COMPACT_ATOMS: atom_id res chain seq x y z
N MET A 1 1.68 65.41 17.72
CA MET A 1 0.48 66.24 17.50
C MET A 1 -0.69 65.28 17.41
N ILE A 2 -1.41 65.15 18.49
CA ILE A 2 -2.75 65.67 18.77
C ILE A 2 -3.78 64.78 18.03
N ALA A 3 -4.43 63.88 18.73
CA ALA A 3 -5.77 63.98 19.39
C ALA A 3 -6.88 63.57 18.38
N ALA A 4 -7.97 62.89 18.69
CA ALA A 4 -8.79 62.87 19.89
C ALA A 4 -9.74 61.64 19.81
N ALA A 5 -10.11 61.13 20.98
CA ALA A 5 -11.19 60.20 21.25
C ALA A 5 -12.58 60.77 20.96
N TRP A 6 -13.55 59.95 20.59
CA TRP A 6 -14.96 60.15 20.91
C TRP A 6 -15.63 58.83 21.32
N PHE A 7 -16.01 58.78 22.57
CA PHE A 7 -16.98 57.86 23.15
C PHE A 7 -18.38 58.12 22.61
N ARG A 8 -19.15 57.11 22.23
CA ARG A 8 -20.61 57.10 22.36
C ARG A 8 -21.11 55.73 22.76
N LEU A 9 -21.67 55.65 23.94
CA LEU A 9 -22.61 54.61 24.38
C LEU A 9 -23.87 54.63 23.52
N SER A 10 -24.41 53.49 23.14
CA SER A 10 -25.84 53.30 22.93
C SER A 10 -26.24 51.85 22.97
N ALA A 11 -27.09 51.54 23.95
CA ALA A 11 -28.23 50.61 23.97
C ALA A 11 -28.01 49.14 23.60
N VAL A 12 -28.11 48.34 24.63
CA VAL A 12 -28.45 46.89 24.63
C VAL A 12 -29.84 46.71 24.01
N ALA A 13 -29.92 46.02 22.90
CA ALA A 13 -31.12 45.39 22.40
C ALA A 13 -30.83 43.88 22.22
N GLY A 14 -31.36 43.08 23.10
CA GLY A 14 -31.25 41.64 23.01
C GLY A 14 -32.00 41.11 21.78
N LEU A 15 -31.23 40.56 20.85
CA LEU A 15 -31.75 39.66 19.81
C LEU A 15 -31.37 38.24 20.21
N LEU A 16 -32.38 37.49 20.63
CA LEU A 16 -32.28 36.04 20.63
C LEU A 16 -32.08 35.58 19.18
N ALA A 17 -30.84 35.32 18.79
CA ALA A 17 -30.54 34.61 17.56
C ALA A 17 -30.89 33.13 17.78
N LEU A 18 -32.00 32.67 17.20
CA LEU A 18 -32.21 31.25 16.95
C LEU A 18 -31.04 30.80 16.09
N ALA A 19 -30.13 30.00 16.66
CA ALA A 19 -29.16 29.25 15.90
C ALA A 19 -29.93 28.30 14.95
N PRO A 20 -29.66 28.32 13.63
CA PRO A 20 -30.21 27.29 12.77
C PRO A 20 -29.64 25.96 13.26
N ALA A 21 -30.52 25.02 13.57
CA ALA A 21 -30.13 23.63 13.77
C ALA A 21 -29.31 23.22 12.54
N LEU A 22 -28.02 23.02 12.72
CA LEU A 22 -27.20 22.31 11.72
C LEU A 22 -27.86 20.95 11.54
N ALA A 23 -28.60 20.80 10.45
CA ALA A 23 -29.02 19.51 9.99
C ALA A 23 -27.74 18.67 9.89
N GLN A 24 -27.58 17.70 10.78
CA GLN A 24 -26.53 16.70 10.62
C GLN A 24 -26.72 16.08 9.23
N GLN A 25 -25.76 16.35 8.33
CA GLN A 25 -25.69 15.57 7.11
C GLN A 25 -25.65 14.10 7.52
N PRO A 26 -26.54 13.26 6.94
CA PRO A 26 -26.43 11.82 7.19
C PRO A 26 -25.00 11.40 6.93
N PRO A 27 -24.43 10.49 7.73
CA PRO A 27 -23.10 9.96 7.49
C PRO A 27 -23.04 9.53 6.02
N ALA A 28 -21.98 9.91 5.32
CA ALA A 28 -21.76 9.46 3.96
C ALA A 28 -21.93 7.93 3.95
N ALA A 29 -22.87 7.43 3.15
CA ALA A 29 -23.12 6.01 3.07
C ALA A 29 -21.77 5.33 2.74
N GLU A 30 -21.37 4.39 3.59
CA GLU A 30 -20.17 3.62 3.36
C GLU A 30 -20.30 2.93 2.00
N MET A 31 -19.35 3.20 1.09
CA MET A 31 -19.38 2.66 -0.27
C MET A 31 -19.03 1.18 -0.23
N GLY A 32 -19.65 0.39 -1.10
CA GLY A 32 -19.16 -0.94 -1.42
C GLY A 32 -18.27 -0.88 -2.66
N ARG A 33 -17.42 -1.86 -2.81
CA ARG A 33 -16.51 -1.99 -3.94
C ARG A 33 -17.01 -3.06 -4.91
N ILE A 34 -16.79 -2.85 -6.20
CA ILE A 34 -16.99 -3.85 -7.23
C ILE A 34 -15.73 -3.96 -8.09
N HIS A 35 -15.37 -5.18 -8.44
CA HIS A 35 -14.30 -5.46 -9.38
C HIS A 35 -14.61 -6.70 -10.20
N GLY A 36 -13.91 -6.87 -11.32
CA GLY A 36 -14.06 -8.05 -12.16
C GLY A 36 -13.37 -7.88 -13.50
N ARG A 37 -13.63 -8.82 -14.40
CA ARG A 37 -13.08 -8.85 -15.74
C ARG A 37 -14.15 -8.89 -16.78
N VAL A 38 -13.84 -8.33 -17.93
CA VAL A 38 -14.62 -8.45 -19.15
C VAL A 38 -13.92 -9.45 -20.06
N ILE A 39 -14.60 -10.56 -20.36
CA ILE A 39 -14.12 -11.64 -21.23
C ILE A 39 -14.96 -11.61 -22.50
N ASN A 40 -14.29 -11.53 -23.64
CA ASN A 40 -14.94 -11.47 -24.94
C ASN A 40 -15.56 -12.83 -25.36
N PRO A 41 -16.40 -12.89 -26.41
CA PRO A 41 -17.05 -14.13 -26.81
C PRO A 41 -16.11 -15.26 -27.24
N VAL A 42 -14.82 -14.98 -27.51
CA VAL A 42 -13.81 -16.02 -27.80
C VAL A 42 -13.01 -16.46 -26.59
N GLY A 43 -13.31 -15.93 -25.39
CA GLY A 43 -12.67 -16.34 -24.13
C GLY A 43 -11.39 -15.60 -23.79
N LEU A 44 -11.07 -14.51 -24.50
CA LEU A 44 -9.91 -13.67 -24.21
C LEU A 44 -10.33 -12.42 -23.43
N PRO A 45 -9.43 -11.78 -22.65
CA PRO A 45 -9.73 -10.49 -22.05
C PRO A 45 -10.19 -9.47 -23.07
N GLN A 46 -11.28 -8.79 -22.79
CA GLN A 46 -11.78 -7.70 -23.60
C GLN A 46 -11.10 -6.41 -23.18
N ASN A 47 -10.16 -5.94 -23.96
CA ASN A 47 -9.50 -4.67 -23.70
C ASN A 47 -10.39 -3.49 -24.10
N ASN A 48 -10.27 -2.40 -23.32
CA ASN A 48 -11.00 -1.16 -23.50
C ASN A 48 -12.52 -1.26 -23.29
N GLY A 49 -13.19 -0.12 -23.28
CA GLY A 49 -14.60 -0.01 -23.00
C GLY A 49 -14.90 0.44 -21.58
N THR A 50 -16.15 0.31 -21.20
CA THR A 50 -16.64 0.81 -19.90
C THR A 50 -17.61 -0.19 -19.28
N VAL A 51 -17.42 -0.51 -18.04
CA VAL A 51 -18.40 -1.19 -17.19
C VAL A 51 -19.14 -0.14 -16.39
N SER A 52 -20.46 -0.20 -16.41
CA SER A 52 -21.31 0.77 -15.72
C SER A 52 -22.36 0.06 -14.87
N LEU A 53 -22.79 0.74 -13.80
CA LEU A 53 -23.83 0.27 -12.91
C LEU A 53 -25.14 1.02 -13.16
N SER A 54 -26.24 0.31 -13.15
CA SER A 54 -27.58 0.81 -13.36
C SER A 54 -28.55 0.19 -12.36
N THR A 55 -29.47 1.00 -11.81
CA THR A 55 -30.54 0.53 -10.92
C THR A 55 -31.88 0.33 -11.65
N ASP A 56 -31.94 0.60 -12.94
CA ASP A 56 -33.13 0.53 -13.78
C ASP A 56 -32.99 -0.42 -14.98
N GLY A 57 -32.17 -1.45 -14.84
CA GLY A 57 -32.02 -2.50 -15.86
C GLY A 57 -31.13 -2.08 -17.04
N GLY A 58 -30.26 -1.09 -16.87
CA GLY A 58 -29.30 -0.68 -17.91
C GLY A 58 -29.75 0.52 -18.75
N VAL A 59 -30.83 1.21 -18.36
CA VAL A 59 -31.34 2.40 -19.08
C VAL A 59 -30.49 3.63 -18.68
N ILE A 60 -30.32 3.87 -17.38
CA ILE A 60 -29.49 4.97 -16.87
C ILE A 60 -28.22 4.38 -16.27
N LEU A 61 -27.06 4.79 -16.78
CA LEU A 61 -25.76 4.36 -16.31
C LEU A 61 -25.23 5.38 -15.29
N THR A 62 -25.27 5.01 -13.99
CA THR A 62 -25.01 5.94 -12.88
C THR A 62 -23.52 6.00 -12.52
N TYR A 63 -22.86 4.85 -12.43
CA TYR A 63 -21.43 4.73 -12.11
C TYR A 63 -20.74 4.02 -13.26
N SER A 64 -19.58 4.52 -13.67
CA SER A 64 -18.88 3.99 -14.85
C SER A 64 -17.39 3.85 -14.58
N PHE A 65 -16.85 2.69 -14.92
CA PHE A 65 -15.47 2.28 -14.66
C PHE A 65 -14.80 1.88 -15.96
N PRO A 66 -13.60 2.40 -16.27
CA PRO A 66 -12.88 2.01 -17.48
C PRO A 66 -12.41 0.55 -17.38
N VAL A 67 -12.41 -0.13 -18.52
CA VAL A 67 -11.84 -1.47 -18.66
C VAL A 67 -10.38 -1.34 -19.10
N SER A 68 -9.47 -1.98 -18.37
CA SER A 68 -8.03 -1.97 -18.64
C SER A 68 -7.67 -2.77 -19.90
N ALA A 69 -6.41 -2.68 -20.33
CA ALA A 69 -5.88 -3.49 -21.43
C ALA A 69 -5.93 -5.01 -21.13
N MET A 70 -5.98 -5.40 -19.86
CA MET A 70 -6.10 -6.79 -19.41
C MET A 70 -7.56 -7.23 -19.19
N GLY A 71 -8.51 -6.38 -19.54
CA GLY A 71 -9.94 -6.66 -19.38
C GLY A 71 -10.48 -6.41 -17.96
N GLU A 72 -9.69 -5.86 -17.04
CA GLU A 72 -10.08 -5.67 -15.66
C GLU A 72 -10.81 -4.34 -15.44
N TYR A 73 -11.73 -4.32 -14.49
CA TYR A 73 -12.38 -3.10 -14.03
C TYR A 73 -12.56 -3.13 -12.50
N SER A 74 -12.58 -1.97 -11.90
CA SER A 74 -12.91 -1.80 -10.49
C SER A 74 -13.47 -0.42 -10.20
N GLY A 75 -14.27 -0.30 -9.13
CA GLY A 75 -14.81 0.96 -8.70
C GLY A 75 -15.61 0.86 -7.41
N GLU A 76 -16.15 1.99 -6.96
CA GLU A 76 -16.97 2.08 -5.77
C GLU A 76 -18.36 2.60 -6.11
N ALA A 77 -19.37 2.06 -5.42
CA ALA A 77 -20.74 2.50 -5.55
C ALA A 77 -21.49 2.37 -4.21
N PRO A 78 -22.58 3.14 -4.01
CA PRO A 78 -23.43 2.96 -2.85
C PRO A 78 -24.03 1.55 -2.79
N PRO A 79 -24.34 1.05 -1.59
CA PRO A 79 -25.01 -0.25 -1.41
C PRO A 79 -26.37 -0.26 -2.12
N ALA A 80 -26.56 -1.17 -3.07
CA ALA A 80 -27.80 -1.41 -3.78
C ALA A 80 -27.67 -2.66 -4.66
N GLU A 81 -28.81 -3.10 -5.21
CA GLU A 81 -28.83 -4.07 -6.30
C GLU A 81 -28.69 -3.35 -7.64
N TYR A 82 -27.74 -3.82 -8.46
CA TYR A 82 -27.40 -3.22 -9.75
C TYR A 82 -27.54 -4.21 -10.92
N THR A 83 -27.78 -3.66 -12.09
CA THR A 83 -27.45 -4.29 -13.37
C THR A 83 -26.06 -3.76 -13.78
N VAL A 84 -25.10 -4.65 -13.92
CA VAL A 84 -23.74 -4.36 -14.44
C VAL A 84 -23.79 -4.42 -15.95
N VAL A 85 -23.38 -3.35 -16.63
CA VAL A 85 -23.51 -3.16 -18.07
C VAL A 85 -22.14 -2.94 -18.69
N TYR A 86 -21.81 -3.68 -19.75
CA TYR A 86 -20.61 -3.44 -20.54
C TYR A 86 -20.93 -2.75 -21.87
N ARG A 87 -20.12 -1.75 -22.22
CA ARG A 87 -20.11 -1.06 -23.52
C ARG A 87 -18.68 -1.04 -24.08
N ALA A 88 -18.51 -1.50 -25.31
CA ALA A 88 -17.28 -1.33 -26.06
C ALA A 88 -17.12 0.13 -26.52
N PRO A 89 -15.91 0.59 -26.88
CA PRO A 89 -15.66 2.00 -27.26
C PRO A 89 -16.52 2.50 -28.42
N ASP A 90 -16.84 1.63 -29.34
CA ASP A 90 -17.63 1.91 -30.56
C ASP A 90 -19.14 1.56 -30.43
N THR A 91 -19.57 1.20 -29.21
CA THR A 91 -20.98 0.90 -28.94
C THR A 91 -21.83 2.16 -29.09
N PRO A 92 -22.85 2.19 -30.02
CA PRO A 92 -23.72 3.34 -30.21
C PRO A 92 -24.39 3.78 -28.89
N GLU A 93 -24.71 5.07 -28.80
CA GLU A 93 -25.44 5.63 -27.66
C GLU A 93 -26.77 4.89 -27.45
N GLY A 94 -27.08 4.61 -26.17
CA GLY A 94 -28.29 3.86 -25.78
C GLY A 94 -28.25 2.35 -26.12
N LYS A 95 -27.14 1.83 -26.64
CA LYS A 95 -26.90 0.38 -26.80
C LYS A 95 -25.93 -0.15 -25.77
N ILE A 96 -26.05 -1.42 -25.49
CA ILE A 96 -25.13 -2.17 -24.61
C ILE A 96 -24.64 -3.41 -25.36
N VAL A 97 -23.45 -3.88 -25.00
CA VAL A 97 -22.90 -5.14 -25.52
C VAL A 97 -23.43 -6.29 -24.70
N ASP A 98 -23.35 -6.16 -23.39
CA ASP A 98 -23.77 -7.19 -22.45
C ASP A 98 -24.19 -6.60 -21.10
N SER A 99 -24.99 -7.36 -20.33
CA SER A 99 -25.42 -6.97 -18.99
C SER A 99 -25.67 -8.18 -18.10
N ILE A 100 -25.45 -7.95 -16.78
CA ILE A 100 -25.71 -8.93 -15.72
C ILE A 100 -26.55 -8.22 -14.66
N SER A 101 -27.74 -8.73 -14.39
CA SER A 101 -28.67 -8.16 -13.41
C SER A 101 -28.56 -8.87 -12.07
N GLY A 102 -29.05 -8.22 -11.00
CA GLY A 102 -29.12 -8.81 -9.66
C GLY A 102 -27.78 -8.82 -8.94
N VAL A 103 -26.86 -7.91 -9.25
CA VAL A 103 -25.57 -7.78 -8.57
C VAL A 103 -25.75 -6.89 -7.36
N GLU A 104 -25.60 -7.46 -6.17
CA GLU A 104 -25.71 -6.74 -4.91
C GLU A 104 -24.35 -6.16 -4.51
N ILE A 105 -24.30 -4.86 -4.29
CA ILE A 105 -23.15 -4.16 -3.68
C ILE A 105 -23.50 -3.85 -2.23
N VAL A 106 -22.67 -4.31 -1.29
CA VAL A 106 -22.85 -4.14 0.15
C VAL A 106 -21.81 -3.17 0.71
N ALA A 107 -22.21 -2.30 1.63
CA ALA A 107 -21.32 -1.33 2.27
C ALA A 107 -20.08 -1.99 2.88
N GLY A 108 -18.90 -1.44 2.60
CA GLY A 108 -17.63 -1.92 3.15
C GLY A 108 -17.18 -3.30 2.65
N GLN A 109 -17.92 -3.91 1.70
CA GLN A 109 -17.56 -5.20 1.12
C GLN A 109 -17.05 -5.06 -0.32
N ASP A 110 -16.30 -6.06 -0.75
CA ASP A 110 -15.76 -6.19 -2.11
C ASP A 110 -16.57 -7.25 -2.86
N THR A 111 -17.23 -6.83 -3.94
CA THR A 111 -18.08 -7.69 -4.78
C THR A 111 -17.33 -8.03 -6.06
N ALA A 112 -17.03 -9.30 -6.28
CA ALA A 112 -16.45 -9.78 -7.53
C ALA A 112 -17.55 -10.09 -8.54
N GLN A 113 -17.50 -9.46 -9.73
CA GLN A 113 -18.45 -9.70 -10.82
C GLN A 113 -17.76 -9.65 -12.17
N ASP A 114 -17.58 -10.78 -12.81
CA ASP A 114 -17.09 -10.84 -14.20
C ASP A 114 -18.22 -10.64 -15.21
N ILE A 115 -17.90 -10.01 -16.34
CA ILE A 115 -18.75 -9.96 -17.53
C ILE A 115 -18.19 -10.93 -18.55
N ASP A 116 -18.61 -12.17 -18.43
CA ASP A 116 -18.14 -13.26 -19.30
C ASP A 116 -19.11 -13.46 -20.47
N MET A 117 -18.73 -12.95 -21.65
CA MET A 117 -19.48 -13.12 -22.88
C MET A 117 -19.33 -14.50 -23.52
N THR A 118 -18.61 -15.44 -22.87
CA THR A 118 -18.59 -16.85 -23.30
C THR A 118 -19.78 -17.64 -22.74
N ARG A 119 -20.48 -17.08 -21.74
CA ARG A 119 -21.61 -17.74 -21.10
C ARG A 119 -22.77 -18.00 -22.08
N ARG A 120 -23.50 -19.05 -21.82
CA ARG A 120 -24.54 -19.55 -22.72
C ARG A 120 -25.63 -18.50 -22.97
N GLU A 121 -26.03 -17.75 -21.95
CA GLU A 121 -27.05 -16.72 -22.02
C GLU A 121 -26.70 -15.57 -22.99
N PHE A 122 -25.40 -15.32 -23.20
CA PHE A 122 -24.92 -14.36 -24.19
C PHE A 122 -24.84 -15.00 -25.58
N ILE A 123 -24.22 -16.18 -25.68
CA ILE A 123 -23.99 -16.87 -26.97
C ILE A 123 -25.28 -17.24 -27.65
N ASP A 124 -26.29 -17.72 -26.91
CA ASP A 124 -27.60 -18.11 -27.47
C ASP A 124 -28.39 -16.94 -28.10
N LYS A 125 -28.04 -15.68 -27.76
CA LYS A 125 -28.62 -14.49 -28.39
C LYS A 125 -28.00 -14.12 -29.74
N LEU A 126 -26.86 -14.72 -30.09
CA LEU A 126 -26.13 -14.44 -31.33
C LEU A 126 -26.71 -15.25 -32.50
N PRO A 127 -26.57 -14.78 -33.76
CA PRO A 127 -26.93 -15.55 -34.93
C PRO A 127 -26.16 -16.90 -34.97
N PRO A 128 -26.80 -18.00 -35.47
CA PRO A 128 -26.17 -19.33 -35.47
C PRO A 128 -24.82 -19.40 -36.19
N GLU A 129 -24.67 -18.64 -37.29
CA GLU A 129 -23.40 -18.58 -38.01
C GLU A 129 -22.29 -17.91 -37.17
N THR A 130 -22.64 -16.87 -36.42
CA THR A 130 -21.71 -16.21 -35.49
C THR A 130 -21.30 -17.18 -34.37
N GLN A 131 -22.24 -17.96 -33.83
CA GLN A 131 -21.93 -18.97 -32.79
C GLN A 131 -20.91 -19.99 -33.30
N LYS A 132 -21.09 -20.49 -34.53
CA LYS A 132 -20.17 -21.45 -35.14
C LYS A 132 -18.76 -20.87 -35.38
N GLN A 133 -18.68 -19.64 -35.86
CA GLN A 133 -17.40 -18.91 -36.02
C GLN A 133 -16.70 -18.72 -34.70
N LEU A 134 -17.44 -18.32 -33.65
CA LEU A 134 -16.91 -18.13 -32.31
C LEU A 134 -16.35 -19.47 -31.73
N GLN A 135 -17.05 -20.57 -31.95
CA GLN A 135 -16.58 -21.87 -31.52
C GLN A 135 -15.24 -22.23 -32.18
N ALA A 136 -15.10 -22.06 -33.48
CA ALA A 136 -13.86 -22.32 -34.21
C ALA A 136 -12.71 -21.43 -33.71
N MET A 137 -12.99 -20.13 -33.45
CA MET A 137 -12.01 -19.21 -32.88
C MET A 137 -11.60 -19.59 -31.45
N ARG A 138 -12.54 -20.08 -30.63
CA ARG A 138 -12.26 -20.54 -29.26
C ARG A 138 -11.38 -21.76 -29.26
N GLU A 139 -11.64 -22.73 -30.13
CA GLU A 139 -10.79 -23.90 -30.29
C GLU A 139 -9.36 -23.52 -30.69
N ALA A 140 -9.21 -22.58 -31.61
CA ALA A 140 -7.90 -22.05 -32.02
C ALA A 140 -7.16 -21.29 -30.89
N ASN A 141 -7.91 -20.68 -29.97
CA ASN A 141 -7.35 -19.90 -28.84
C ASN A 141 -7.32 -20.68 -27.50
N ALA A 142 -7.67 -21.95 -27.51
CA ALA A 142 -7.83 -22.75 -26.27
C ALA A 142 -6.63 -22.68 -25.31
N ALA A 143 -5.40 -22.70 -25.84
CA ALA A 143 -4.20 -22.57 -25.01
C ALA A 143 -4.08 -21.20 -24.33
N THR A 144 -4.41 -20.12 -25.05
CA THR A 144 -4.41 -18.75 -24.51
C THR A 144 -5.50 -18.56 -23.46
N ILE A 145 -6.68 -19.13 -23.71
CA ILE A 145 -7.80 -19.11 -22.76
C ILE A 145 -7.40 -19.80 -21.45
N ALA A 146 -6.82 -21.01 -21.53
CA ALA A 146 -6.37 -21.76 -20.36
C ALA A 146 -5.29 -20.98 -19.56
N ALA A 147 -4.36 -20.32 -20.25
CA ALA A 147 -3.37 -19.47 -19.60
C ALA A 147 -4.06 -18.28 -18.88
N ASN A 148 -5.01 -17.61 -19.51
CA ASN A 148 -5.72 -16.48 -18.91
C ASN A 148 -6.59 -16.90 -17.71
N GLU A 149 -7.22 -18.06 -17.75
CA GLU A 149 -7.97 -18.61 -16.62
C GLU A 149 -7.10 -18.84 -15.37
N THR A 150 -5.81 -19.08 -15.57
CA THR A 150 -4.85 -19.25 -14.49
C THR A 150 -4.26 -17.91 -14.03
N ILE A 151 -3.80 -17.06 -14.97
CA ILE A 151 -3.05 -15.82 -14.67
C ILE A 151 -3.96 -14.73 -14.11
N ALA A 152 -5.18 -14.61 -14.61
CA ALA A 152 -6.02 -13.48 -14.26
C ALA A 152 -6.52 -13.48 -12.79
N PRO A 153 -6.85 -14.64 -12.15
CA PRO A 153 -7.08 -14.67 -10.70
C PRO A 153 -5.85 -14.22 -9.91
N LEU A 154 -4.65 -14.67 -10.31
CA LEU A 154 -3.41 -14.28 -9.64
C LEU A 154 -3.16 -12.77 -9.70
N ASN A 155 -3.42 -12.14 -10.85
CA ASN A 155 -3.32 -10.68 -10.98
C ASN A 155 -4.32 -9.94 -10.09
N ALA A 156 -5.55 -10.45 -9.94
CA ALA A 156 -6.54 -9.87 -9.04
C ALA A 156 -6.09 -10.02 -7.57
N ASP A 157 -5.58 -11.18 -7.19
CA ASP A 157 -5.07 -11.45 -5.85
C ASP A 157 -3.85 -10.55 -5.54
N LEU A 158 -2.94 -10.31 -6.50
CA LEU A 158 -1.81 -9.37 -6.35
C LEU A 158 -2.27 -7.92 -6.14
N GLN A 159 -3.38 -7.48 -6.73
CA GLN A 159 -3.92 -6.15 -6.46
C GLN A 159 -4.45 -6.03 -5.02
N ILE A 160 -5.09 -7.08 -4.50
CA ILE A 160 -5.53 -7.16 -3.11
C ILE A 160 -4.31 -7.08 -2.18
N VAL A 161 -3.28 -7.88 -2.46
CA VAL A 161 -2.02 -7.92 -1.72
C VAL A 161 -1.35 -6.55 -1.64
N ASN A 162 -1.23 -5.85 -2.76
CA ASN A 162 -0.64 -4.51 -2.79
C ASN A 162 -1.43 -3.51 -1.94
N ARG A 163 -2.76 -3.57 -1.98
CA ARG A 163 -3.62 -2.75 -1.11
C ARG A 163 -3.40 -3.10 0.36
N ASP A 164 -3.38 -4.38 0.70
CA ASP A 164 -3.25 -4.84 2.08
C ASP A 164 -1.88 -4.52 2.68
N PHE A 165 -0.80 -4.50 1.88
CA PHE A 165 0.49 -3.96 2.32
C PHE A 165 0.39 -2.47 2.65
N LEU A 166 -0.27 -1.66 1.81
CA LEU A 166 -0.50 -0.24 2.10
C LEU A 166 -1.34 -0.02 3.36
N ASP A 167 -2.35 -0.85 3.57
CA ASP A 167 -3.18 -0.80 4.78
C ASP A 167 -2.36 -1.16 6.04
N ALA A 168 -1.48 -2.15 5.95
CA ALA A 168 -0.56 -2.51 7.03
C ALA A 168 0.43 -1.37 7.35
N GLU A 169 1.01 -0.73 6.33
CA GLU A 169 1.86 0.46 6.51
C GLU A 169 1.12 1.62 7.15
N ASN A 170 -0.15 1.83 6.78
CA ASN A 170 -1.00 2.89 7.32
C ASN A 170 -1.71 2.52 8.63
N ALA A 171 -1.45 1.35 9.21
CA ALA A 171 -2.13 0.84 10.40
C ALA A 171 -2.07 1.83 11.57
N ARG A 172 -0.91 2.51 11.77
CA ARG A 172 -0.76 3.50 12.85
C ARG A 172 -1.65 4.74 12.64
N ALA A 173 -1.75 5.24 11.42
CA ALA A 173 -2.62 6.37 11.10
C ALA A 173 -4.10 5.99 11.32
N THR A 174 -4.45 4.78 10.91
CA THR A 174 -5.79 4.22 11.12
C THR A 174 -6.10 4.04 12.61
N ALA A 175 -5.20 3.44 13.39
CA ALA A 175 -5.36 3.28 14.83
C ALA A 175 -5.51 4.63 15.55
N THR A 176 -4.68 5.63 15.22
CA THR A 176 -4.75 6.97 15.80
C THR A 176 -6.09 7.65 15.49
N ARG A 177 -6.58 7.53 14.27
CA ARG A 177 -7.88 8.09 13.84
C ARG A 177 -9.04 7.41 14.56
N THR A 178 -9.00 6.08 14.68
CA THR A 178 -10.05 5.27 15.31
C THR A 178 -10.16 5.53 16.81
N LEU A 179 -9.04 5.56 17.51
CA LEU A 179 -9.00 5.74 18.97
C LEU A 179 -9.12 7.20 19.39
N GLY A 180 -8.82 8.17 18.49
CA GLY A 180 -8.91 9.60 18.74
C GLY A 180 -7.73 10.19 19.50
N ALA A 181 -7.72 11.54 19.60
CA ALA A 181 -6.59 12.32 20.09
C ALA A 181 -6.23 12.11 21.58
N THR A 182 -7.12 11.51 22.38
CA THR A 182 -6.92 11.26 23.81
C THR A 182 -6.41 9.86 24.13
N ALA A 183 -6.24 9.01 23.12
CA ALA A 183 -5.78 7.65 23.29
C ALA A 183 -4.33 7.61 23.81
N SER A 184 -4.01 6.64 24.65
CA SER A 184 -2.65 6.43 25.08
C SER A 184 -1.77 5.90 23.94
N LYS A 185 -0.45 6.17 24.01
CA LYS A 185 0.50 5.60 23.07
C LYS A 185 0.41 4.07 23.03
N ALA A 186 0.21 3.44 24.19
CA ALA A 186 0.12 1.98 24.31
C ALA A 186 -1.10 1.42 23.57
N ASP A 187 -2.25 2.08 23.67
CA ASP A 187 -3.46 1.65 22.96
C ASP A 187 -3.30 1.81 21.44
N ILE A 188 -2.69 2.92 21.00
CA ILE A 188 -2.39 3.14 19.59
C ILE A 188 -1.41 2.07 19.07
N ASP A 189 -0.36 1.77 19.82
CA ASP A 189 0.64 0.76 19.44
C ASP A 189 0.00 -0.65 19.36
N ALA A 190 -0.88 -0.98 20.30
CA ALA A 190 -1.60 -2.27 20.32
C ALA A 190 -2.53 -2.41 19.11
N MET A 191 -3.38 -1.41 18.85
CA MET A 191 -4.27 -1.42 17.68
C MET A 191 -3.50 -1.39 16.35
N THR A 192 -2.38 -0.67 16.29
CA THR A 192 -1.48 -0.69 15.12
C THR A 192 -1.01 -2.10 14.82
N ALA A 193 -0.52 -2.81 15.83
CA ALA A 193 -0.06 -4.19 15.67
C ALA A 193 -1.20 -5.15 15.27
N GLU A 194 -2.39 -4.97 15.85
CA GLU A 194 -3.57 -5.77 15.49
C GLU A 194 -3.94 -5.60 14.01
N ILE A 195 -4.08 -4.36 13.55
CA ILE A 195 -4.42 -4.05 12.14
C ILE A 195 -3.34 -4.60 11.20
N ALA A 196 -2.07 -4.33 11.47
CA ALA A 196 -0.97 -4.78 10.61
C ALA A 196 -0.91 -6.32 10.54
N ASN A 197 -1.00 -7.01 11.69
CA ASN A 197 -0.96 -8.47 11.72
C ASN A 197 -2.15 -9.10 10.98
N ALA A 198 -3.34 -8.52 11.09
CA ALA A 198 -4.51 -9.00 10.34
C ALA A 198 -4.23 -8.93 8.83
N LYS A 199 -3.71 -7.80 8.34
CA LYS A 199 -3.38 -7.62 6.93
C LYS A 199 -2.28 -8.57 6.44
N TYR A 200 -1.20 -8.70 7.18
CA TYR A 200 -0.16 -9.67 6.82
C TYR A 200 -0.66 -11.12 6.82
N SER A 201 -1.58 -11.48 7.71
CA SER A 201 -2.20 -12.82 7.71
C SER A 201 -3.12 -13.04 6.51
N GLU A 202 -3.86 -12.02 6.07
CA GLU A 202 -4.66 -12.05 4.84
C GLU A 202 -3.76 -12.29 3.62
N ILE A 203 -2.66 -11.54 3.50
CA ILE A 203 -1.67 -11.69 2.43
C ILE A 203 -1.02 -13.08 2.46
N GLU A 204 -0.57 -13.55 3.62
CA GLU A 204 0.05 -14.89 3.76
C GLU A 204 -0.92 -15.98 3.30
N THR A 205 -2.18 -15.90 3.70
CA THR A 205 -3.22 -16.86 3.30
C THR A 205 -3.42 -16.86 1.80
N LEU A 206 -3.55 -15.69 1.19
CA LEU A 206 -3.78 -15.53 -0.24
C LEU A 206 -2.58 -16.01 -1.05
N MET A 207 -1.37 -15.57 -0.70
CA MET A 207 -0.15 -15.96 -1.40
C MET A 207 0.20 -17.43 -1.21
N THR A 208 -0.11 -18.03 -0.07
CA THR A 208 0.05 -19.50 0.12
C THR A 208 -0.82 -20.28 -0.86
N LYS A 209 -2.05 -19.86 -1.07
CA LYS A 209 -2.94 -20.45 -2.09
C LYS A 209 -2.34 -20.27 -3.49
N ASP A 210 -1.85 -19.08 -3.81
CA ASP A 210 -1.41 -18.72 -5.15
C ASP A 210 -0.09 -19.40 -5.53
N VAL A 211 0.88 -19.53 -4.61
CA VAL A 211 2.10 -20.30 -4.86
C VAL A 211 1.83 -21.79 -5.08
N ALA A 212 0.73 -22.32 -4.54
CA ALA A 212 0.31 -23.70 -4.81
C ALA A 212 -0.25 -23.87 -6.23
N VAL A 213 -0.89 -22.82 -6.78
CA VAL A 213 -1.43 -22.79 -8.15
C VAL A 213 -0.32 -22.52 -9.17
N SER A 214 0.55 -21.55 -8.91
CA SER A 214 1.62 -21.10 -9.81
C SER A 214 2.97 -21.05 -9.10
N PRO A 215 3.58 -22.19 -8.77
CA PRO A 215 4.82 -22.24 -7.97
C PRO A 215 6.06 -21.72 -8.71
N SER A 216 5.96 -21.44 -10.00
CA SER A 216 7.06 -20.91 -10.83
C SER A 216 7.10 -19.37 -10.87
N GLU A 217 6.13 -18.69 -10.30
CA GLU A 217 6.03 -17.21 -10.35
C GLU A 217 6.79 -16.58 -9.18
N PRO A 218 7.93 -15.91 -9.40
CA PRO A 218 8.79 -15.37 -8.34
C PRO A 218 8.08 -14.34 -7.45
N ILE A 219 7.24 -13.49 -8.05
CA ILE A 219 6.52 -12.40 -7.35
C ILE A 219 5.61 -12.93 -6.23
N LEU A 220 5.02 -14.11 -6.41
CA LEU A 220 4.15 -14.71 -5.38
C LEU A 220 4.95 -15.11 -4.14
N TRP A 221 6.14 -15.71 -4.35
CA TRP A 221 7.06 -16.07 -3.27
C TRP A 221 7.62 -14.85 -2.57
N LEU A 222 7.91 -13.78 -3.32
CA LEU A 222 8.34 -12.49 -2.77
C LEU A 222 7.28 -11.94 -1.81
N HIS A 223 6.02 -11.82 -2.24
CA HIS A 223 4.95 -11.28 -1.40
C HIS A 223 4.61 -12.17 -0.21
N LEU A 224 4.67 -13.51 -0.38
CA LEU A 224 4.54 -14.43 0.74
C LEU A 224 5.62 -14.17 1.80
N ALA A 225 6.87 -14.05 1.38
CA ALA A 225 7.98 -13.76 2.28
C ALA A 225 7.84 -12.40 2.99
N GLN A 226 7.41 -11.36 2.28
CA GLN A 226 7.16 -10.04 2.86
C GLN A 226 6.09 -10.08 3.95
N ALA A 227 4.98 -10.79 3.72
CA ALA A 227 3.94 -10.98 4.74
C ALA A 227 4.49 -11.72 5.97
N GLN A 228 5.30 -12.74 5.77
CA GLN A 228 5.93 -13.51 6.84
C GLN A 228 6.92 -12.69 7.67
N VAL A 229 7.65 -11.74 7.06
CA VAL A 229 8.45 -10.76 7.82
C VAL A 229 7.54 -9.91 8.72
N GLY A 230 6.42 -9.39 8.20
CA GLY A 230 5.44 -8.65 8.98
C GLY A 230 4.88 -9.45 10.17
N LEU A 231 4.67 -10.75 9.98
CA LEU A 231 4.24 -11.71 11.00
C LEU A 231 5.38 -12.22 11.91
N LYS A 232 6.62 -11.79 11.66
CA LYS A 232 7.84 -12.23 12.37
C LYS A 232 8.20 -13.71 12.17
N ASN A 233 7.72 -14.33 11.12
CA ASN A 233 8.04 -15.69 10.70
C ASN A 233 9.34 -15.70 9.87
N HIS A 234 10.46 -15.30 10.49
CA HIS A 234 11.73 -15.02 9.79
C HIS A 234 12.31 -16.21 9.04
N LEU A 235 12.15 -17.43 9.56
CA LEU A 235 12.65 -18.65 8.91
C LEU A 235 11.93 -18.98 7.60
N ASP A 236 10.60 -18.86 7.62
CA ASP A 236 9.79 -19.09 6.43
C ASP A 236 10.01 -17.98 5.40
N ALA A 237 10.11 -16.73 5.86
CA ALA A 237 10.42 -15.58 5.02
C ALA A 237 11.77 -15.74 4.30
N GLU A 238 12.83 -16.17 5.01
CA GLU A 238 14.14 -16.45 4.43
C GLU A 238 14.04 -17.50 3.31
N THR A 239 13.32 -18.59 3.60
CA THR A 239 13.13 -19.68 2.64
C THR A 239 12.43 -19.20 1.37
N ASN A 240 11.38 -18.39 1.52
CA ASN A 240 10.57 -17.92 0.41
C ASN A 240 11.26 -16.81 -0.40
N TYR A 241 12.02 -15.91 0.23
CA TYR A 241 12.88 -14.96 -0.50
C TYR A 241 13.93 -15.69 -1.34
N LYS A 242 14.61 -16.70 -0.76
CA LYS A 242 15.57 -17.52 -1.51
C LYS A 242 14.90 -18.26 -2.67
N LYS A 243 13.64 -18.70 -2.48
CA LYS A 243 12.87 -19.32 -3.55
C LYS A 243 12.55 -18.34 -4.68
N ALA A 244 12.15 -17.12 -4.37
CA ALA A 244 11.94 -16.06 -5.36
C ALA A 244 13.21 -15.80 -6.18
N LEU A 245 14.36 -15.64 -5.52
CA LEU A 245 15.66 -15.43 -6.18
C LEU A 245 16.10 -16.63 -7.04
N ASP A 246 15.90 -17.87 -6.58
CA ASP A 246 16.18 -19.08 -7.34
C ASP A 246 15.37 -19.11 -8.64
N LEU A 247 14.07 -18.76 -8.55
CA LEU A 247 13.19 -18.72 -9.71
C LEU A 247 13.64 -17.60 -10.68
N GLU A 248 13.91 -16.39 -10.20
CA GLU A 248 14.40 -15.29 -11.01
C GLU A 248 15.71 -15.64 -11.75
N SER A 249 16.62 -16.34 -11.07
CA SER A 249 17.89 -16.78 -11.69
C SER A 249 17.69 -17.69 -12.91
N LYS A 250 16.53 -18.34 -13.02
CA LYS A 250 16.18 -19.31 -14.08
C LYS A 250 15.39 -18.69 -15.23
N THR A 251 14.90 -17.46 -15.10
CA THR A 251 14.12 -16.78 -16.15
C THR A 251 14.96 -16.40 -17.37
N GLY A 252 16.29 -16.36 -17.26
CA GLY A 252 17.20 -15.88 -18.28
C GLY A 252 17.21 -14.33 -18.43
N ARG A 253 16.25 -13.65 -17.82
CA ARG A 253 16.15 -12.19 -17.72
C ARG A 253 15.51 -11.80 -16.38
N PRO A 254 16.28 -11.84 -15.28
CA PRO A 254 15.78 -11.49 -13.96
C PRO A 254 15.20 -10.08 -13.91
N GLU A 255 14.10 -9.91 -13.19
CA GLU A 255 13.47 -8.62 -12.95
C GLU A 255 14.19 -7.88 -11.81
N PRO A 256 14.81 -6.71 -12.06
CA PRO A 256 15.60 -5.98 -11.06
C PRO A 256 14.81 -5.69 -9.79
N GLU A 257 13.53 -5.32 -9.91
CA GLU A 257 12.64 -4.98 -8.82
C GLU A 257 12.39 -6.18 -7.89
N ILE A 258 12.17 -7.37 -8.47
CA ILE A 258 11.95 -8.61 -7.68
C ILE A 258 13.25 -9.02 -7.01
N VAL A 259 14.36 -9.02 -7.75
CA VAL A 259 15.66 -9.40 -7.21
C VAL A 259 16.11 -8.43 -6.12
N GLY A 260 15.93 -7.12 -6.34
CA GLY A 260 16.23 -6.09 -5.37
C GLY A 260 15.40 -6.23 -4.09
N ALA A 261 14.08 -6.34 -4.22
CA ALA A 261 13.18 -6.47 -3.09
C ALA A 261 13.42 -7.78 -2.28
N ALA A 262 13.67 -8.89 -2.96
CA ALA A 262 13.95 -10.17 -2.28
C ALA A 262 15.28 -10.13 -1.51
N ASN A 263 16.32 -9.53 -2.07
CA ASN A 263 17.59 -9.35 -1.36
C ASN A 263 17.45 -8.37 -0.18
N ALA A 264 16.72 -7.26 -0.34
CA ALA A 264 16.45 -6.33 0.76
C ALA A 264 15.66 -7.01 1.91
N GLY A 265 14.66 -7.83 1.57
CA GLY A 265 13.92 -8.64 2.53
C GLY A 265 14.80 -9.66 3.26
N LEU A 266 15.71 -10.32 2.58
CA LEU A 266 16.74 -11.17 3.21
C LEU A 266 17.63 -10.35 4.14
N GLY A 267 18.06 -9.15 3.72
CA GLY A 267 18.83 -8.25 4.57
C GLY A 267 18.09 -7.90 5.86
N GLU A 268 16.79 -7.62 5.79
CA GLU A 268 15.95 -7.39 6.95
C GLU A 268 15.87 -8.61 7.86
N VAL A 269 15.62 -9.81 7.31
CA VAL A 269 15.57 -11.07 8.08
C VAL A 269 16.89 -11.32 8.79
N TYR A 270 18.01 -11.17 8.10
CA TYR A 270 19.34 -11.38 8.68
C TYR A 270 19.66 -10.35 9.78
N ALA A 271 19.32 -9.08 9.57
CA ALA A 271 19.49 -8.05 10.61
C ALA A 271 18.68 -8.37 11.88
N ARG A 272 17.41 -8.80 11.73
CA ARG A 272 16.54 -9.19 12.85
C ARG A 272 16.97 -10.48 13.55
N THR A 273 17.72 -11.33 12.87
CA THR A 273 18.32 -12.54 13.43
C THR A 273 19.78 -12.37 13.86
N LEU A 274 20.26 -11.12 13.88
CA LEU A 274 21.60 -10.70 14.32
C LEU A 274 22.76 -11.23 13.44
N MET A 275 22.47 -11.59 12.21
CA MET A 275 23.44 -12.01 11.20
C MET A 275 23.88 -10.77 10.39
N VAL A 276 24.74 -9.94 11.01
CA VAL A 276 25.06 -8.59 10.50
C VAL A 276 25.78 -8.62 9.15
N ASP A 277 26.75 -9.52 8.99
CA ASP A 277 27.54 -9.61 7.75
C ASP A 277 26.66 -10.07 6.58
N GLU A 278 25.78 -11.04 6.82
CA GLU A 278 24.81 -11.51 5.83
C GLU A 278 23.78 -10.42 5.51
N ALA A 279 23.34 -9.65 6.51
CA ALA A 279 22.43 -8.52 6.29
C ALA A 279 23.06 -7.46 5.37
N ASN A 280 24.30 -7.05 5.65
CA ASN A 280 25.03 -6.10 4.83
C ASN A 280 25.18 -6.61 3.39
N ALA A 281 25.63 -7.84 3.21
CA ALA A 281 25.80 -8.45 1.89
C ALA A 281 24.47 -8.51 1.10
N ALA A 282 23.36 -8.77 1.80
CA ALA A 282 22.04 -8.84 1.16
C ALA A 282 21.53 -7.44 0.75
N PHE A 283 21.68 -6.41 1.58
CA PHE A 283 21.33 -5.03 1.21
C PHE A 283 22.19 -4.50 0.08
N ASP A 284 23.49 -4.81 0.05
CA ASP A 284 24.39 -4.49 -1.06
C ASP A 284 23.94 -5.17 -2.35
N ALA A 285 23.55 -6.44 -2.27
CA ALA A 285 23.02 -7.18 -3.40
C ALA A 285 21.72 -6.56 -3.92
N ALA A 286 20.84 -6.09 -3.02
CA ALA A 286 19.61 -5.39 -3.37
C ALA A 286 19.88 -4.09 -4.14
N ALA A 287 20.75 -3.23 -3.59
CA ALA A 287 21.14 -1.96 -4.21
C ALA A 287 21.82 -2.15 -5.58
N LYS A 288 22.56 -3.24 -5.75
CA LYS A 288 23.21 -3.59 -7.02
C LYS A 288 22.20 -4.14 -8.04
N ALA A 289 21.24 -4.93 -7.61
CA ALA A 289 20.24 -5.53 -8.49
C ALA A 289 19.25 -4.48 -9.02
N ASP A 290 18.81 -3.57 -8.17
CA ASP A 290 17.93 -2.45 -8.52
C ASP A 290 18.53 -1.10 -8.08
N PRO A 291 19.37 -0.49 -8.90
CA PRO A 291 20.00 0.80 -8.60
C PRO A 291 19.00 1.95 -8.43
N SER A 292 17.81 1.83 -9.00
CA SER A 292 16.77 2.87 -8.89
C SER A 292 16.25 2.99 -7.46
N MET A 293 16.25 1.89 -6.71
CA MET A 293 15.80 1.78 -5.31
C MET A 293 16.95 1.72 -4.29
N ALA A 294 18.22 1.83 -4.75
CA ALA A 294 19.40 1.66 -3.90
C ALA A 294 19.35 2.52 -2.62
N ALA A 295 18.99 3.80 -2.73
CA ALA A 295 18.87 4.70 -1.58
C ALA A 295 17.80 4.22 -0.57
N THR A 296 16.70 3.66 -1.07
CA THR A 296 15.62 3.09 -0.24
C THR A 296 16.12 1.85 0.51
N TYR A 297 16.81 0.94 -0.16
CA TYR A 297 17.34 -0.27 0.47
C TYR A 297 18.37 0.05 1.57
N LEU A 298 19.29 1.00 1.30
CA LEU A 298 20.25 1.46 2.32
C LEU A 298 19.57 2.18 3.49
N THR A 299 18.50 2.93 3.22
CA THR A 299 17.69 3.55 4.27
C THR A 299 17.02 2.49 5.15
N ASN A 300 16.45 1.45 4.53
CA ASN A 300 15.84 0.32 5.26
C ASN A 300 16.87 -0.44 6.10
N GLN A 301 18.07 -0.63 5.59
CA GLN A 301 19.19 -1.20 6.34
C GLN A 301 19.47 -0.40 7.62
N ALA A 302 19.61 0.92 7.51
CA ALA A 302 19.84 1.78 8.67
C ALA A 302 18.68 1.72 9.69
N ILE A 303 17.43 1.69 9.19
CA ILE A 303 16.23 1.59 10.02
C ILE A 303 16.19 0.27 10.79
N VAL A 304 16.45 -0.87 10.14
CA VAL A 304 16.37 -2.18 10.80
C VAL A 304 17.47 -2.31 11.85
N PHE A 305 18.71 -1.90 11.59
CA PHE A 305 19.78 -1.93 12.60
C PHE A 305 19.49 -0.98 13.77
N PHE A 306 18.85 0.15 13.53
CA PHE A 306 18.38 1.02 14.61
C PHE A 306 17.29 0.34 15.45
N GLN A 307 16.33 -0.34 14.84
CA GLN A 307 15.28 -1.08 15.54
C GLN A 307 15.85 -2.23 16.38
N GLU A 308 16.84 -2.94 15.86
CA GLU A 308 17.53 -4.05 16.56
C GLU A 308 18.60 -3.55 17.53
N LYS A 309 18.78 -2.23 17.69
CA LYS A 309 19.75 -1.59 18.59
C LYS A 309 21.19 -2.04 18.35
N ASN A 310 21.52 -2.38 17.12
CA ASN A 310 22.88 -2.71 16.73
C ASN A 310 23.62 -1.43 16.33
N VAL A 311 24.14 -0.71 17.34
CA VAL A 311 24.71 0.62 17.15
C VAL A 311 25.88 0.68 16.17
N PRO A 312 26.85 -0.25 16.16
CA PRO A 312 27.90 -0.23 15.14
C PRO A 312 27.33 -0.32 13.72
N ALA A 313 26.51 -1.34 13.43
CA ALA A 313 25.92 -1.52 12.12
C ALA A 313 24.94 -0.38 11.74
N GLN A 314 24.21 0.16 12.71
CA GLN A 314 23.33 1.34 12.53
C GLN A 314 24.11 2.57 12.05
N LEU A 315 25.28 2.84 12.63
CA LEU A 315 26.10 3.99 12.27
C LEU A 315 26.68 3.85 10.87
N ASP A 316 27.23 2.68 10.55
CA ASP A 316 27.80 2.38 9.23
C ASP A 316 26.72 2.47 8.15
N ALA A 317 25.58 1.83 8.36
CA ALA A 317 24.44 1.86 7.42
C ALA A 317 23.86 3.28 7.25
N ALA A 318 23.73 4.06 8.33
CA ALA A 318 23.25 5.43 8.26
C ALA A 318 24.22 6.31 7.45
N ASP A 319 25.53 6.12 7.61
CA ASP A 319 26.53 6.87 6.83
C ASP A 319 26.53 6.53 5.34
N GLU A 320 26.30 5.27 5.00
CA GLU A 320 26.15 4.84 3.59
C GLU A 320 24.85 5.35 2.97
N ALA A 321 23.74 5.26 3.69
CA ALA A 321 22.46 5.77 3.21
C ALA A 321 22.46 7.30 3.05
N ILE A 322 23.13 8.06 3.94
CA ILE A 322 23.29 9.52 3.81
C ILE A 322 24.13 9.88 2.56
N LYS A 323 25.13 9.06 2.19
CA LYS A 323 25.90 9.28 0.95
C LYS A 323 25.02 9.08 -0.28
N ALA A 324 24.11 8.11 -0.25
CA ALA A 324 23.19 7.81 -1.34
C ALA A 324 22.07 8.87 -1.46
N ASP A 325 21.47 9.28 -0.34
CA ASP A 325 20.49 10.37 -0.31
C ASP A 325 20.67 11.24 0.95
N PRO A 326 21.34 12.40 0.81
CA PRO A 326 21.59 13.30 1.93
C PRO A 326 20.38 14.10 2.40
N ASN A 327 19.22 13.97 1.75
CA ASN A 327 18.02 14.73 2.10
C ASN A 327 17.03 13.91 2.97
N GLN A 328 17.34 12.68 3.31
CA GLN A 328 16.53 11.83 4.18
C GLN A 328 16.73 12.18 5.66
N ALA A 329 15.83 13.00 6.20
CA ALA A 329 15.93 13.46 7.59
C ALA A 329 16.10 12.32 8.61
N ILE A 330 15.35 11.23 8.43
CA ILE A 330 15.37 10.08 9.36
C ILE A 330 16.78 9.50 9.56
N LEU A 331 17.62 9.51 8.54
CA LEU A 331 18.98 8.98 8.62
C LEU A 331 19.86 9.75 9.59
N TYR A 332 19.70 11.07 9.64
CA TYR A 332 20.41 11.91 10.60
C TYR A 332 19.92 11.70 12.03
N TYR A 333 18.62 11.45 12.22
CA TYR A 333 18.09 11.04 13.52
C TYR A 333 18.68 9.69 13.96
N ILE A 334 18.65 8.68 13.09
CA ILE A 334 19.22 7.35 13.34
C ILE A 334 20.72 7.45 13.69
N LYS A 335 21.50 8.20 12.90
CA LYS A 335 22.92 8.43 13.17
C LYS A 335 23.13 9.10 14.51
N ALA A 336 22.36 10.15 14.81
CA ALA A 336 22.48 10.88 16.08
C ALA A 336 22.15 9.99 17.28
N GLN A 337 21.12 9.15 17.19
CA GLN A 337 20.75 8.21 18.25
C GLN A 337 21.88 7.21 18.55
N GLY A 338 22.54 6.66 17.53
CA GLY A 338 23.71 5.78 17.72
C GLY A 338 24.90 6.49 18.35
N LEU A 339 25.17 7.74 17.95
CA LEU A 339 26.23 8.54 18.54
C LEU A 339 25.90 9.00 19.97
N ALA A 340 24.63 9.15 20.32
CA ALA A 340 24.16 9.55 21.63
C ALA A 340 24.51 8.54 22.76
N GLU A 341 24.78 7.29 22.44
CA GLU A 341 25.27 6.31 23.41
C GLU A 341 26.62 6.73 24.06
N LYS A 342 27.39 7.57 23.39
CA LYS A 342 28.65 8.14 23.92
C LYS A 342 28.41 9.44 24.69
N ALA A 343 27.17 9.86 24.91
CA ALA A 343 26.84 11.05 25.65
C ALA A 343 27.17 10.84 27.13
N ALA A 344 27.64 11.89 27.78
CA ALA A 344 27.96 11.90 29.23
C ALA A 344 27.09 12.96 29.92
N VAL A 345 27.02 12.88 31.26
CA VAL A 345 26.39 13.92 32.04
C VAL A 345 27.50 14.58 32.88
N ASP A 346 27.66 15.88 32.74
CA ASP A 346 28.59 16.64 33.58
C ASP A 346 28.16 16.51 35.04
N PRO A 347 29.03 16.00 35.90
CA PRO A 347 28.69 15.71 37.30
C PRO A 347 28.37 16.97 38.13
N LYS A 348 28.90 18.14 37.73
CA LYS A 348 28.72 19.41 38.42
C LYS A 348 27.50 20.18 37.91
N THR A 349 27.38 20.32 36.60
CA THR A 349 26.34 21.13 35.98
C THR A 349 25.09 20.33 35.65
N LYS A 350 25.19 18.99 35.68
CA LYS A 350 24.13 18.06 35.23
C LYS A 350 23.73 18.22 33.76
N LYS A 351 24.53 18.91 32.96
CA LYS A 351 24.31 19.07 31.51
C LYS A 351 24.60 17.75 30.78
N ILE A 352 23.89 17.55 29.69
CA ILE A 352 24.15 16.45 28.77
C ILE A 352 25.29 16.88 27.85
N LEU A 353 26.36 16.12 27.85
CA LEU A 353 27.52 16.34 26.98
C LEU A 353 27.38 15.44 25.76
N LEU A 354 26.78 15.99 24.70
CA LEU A 354 26.67 15.28 23.43
C LEU A 354 27.99 15.33 22.65
N PRO A 355 28.41 14.23 22.01
CA PRO A 355 29.50 14.28 21.02
C PRO A 355 29.21 15.32 19.94
N PRO A 356 30.22 16.06 19.42
CA PRO A 356 30.01 17.10 18.40
C PRO A 356 29.23 16.60 17.16
N ASP A 357 29.56 15.40 16.67
CA ASP A 357 28.91 14.79 15.50
C ASP A 357 27.45 14.40 15.79
N CYS A 358 27.15 14.00 17.04
CA CYS A 358 25.80 13.72 17.48
C CYS A 358 24.93 14.99 17.45
N ALA A 359 25.41 16.08 18.04
CA ALA A 359 24.70 17.35 18.02
C ALA A 359 24.53 17.90 16.58
N ALA A 360 25.55 17.73 15.72
CA ALA A 360 25.46 18.13 14.31
C ALA A 360 24.40 17.33 13.55
N ALA A 361 24.35 16.01 13.76
CA ALA A 361 23.35 15.16 13.12
C ALA A 361 21.92 15.51 13.57
N TYR A 362 21.68 15.73 14.87
CA TYR A 362 20.38 16.20 15.36
C TYR A 362 19.97 17.56 14.77
N ARG A 363 20.89 18.52 14.63
CA ARG A 363 20.59 19.80 13.99
C ARG A 363 20.23 19.60 12.51
N LYS A 364 20.94 18.72 11.80
CA LYS A 364 20.63 18.40 10.40
C LYS A 364 19.28 17.73 10.26
N TYR A 365 18.89 16.86 11.18
CA TYR A 365 17.52 16.33 11.23
C TYR A 365 16.48 17.45 11.32
N LEU A 366 16.67 18.42 12.25
CA LEU A 366 15.73 19.53 12.42
C LEU A 366 15.70 20.47 11.22
N GLU A 367 16.84 20.66 10.53
CA GLU A 367 16.92 21.45 9.31
C GLU A 367 16.04 20.83 8.21
N LEU A 368 16.12 19.51 8.03
CA LEU A 368 15.40 18.78 6.98
C LEU A 368 13.93 18.51 7.36
N ALA A 369 13.63 18.32 8.63
CA ALA A 369 12.31 18.01 9.14
C ALA A 369 11.95 18.79 10.41
N PRO A 370 11.74 20.12 10.32
CA PRO A 370 11.48 20.97 11.49
C PRO A 370 10.18 20.63 12.24
N ASN A 371 9.23 19.99 11.57
CA ASN A 371 7.98 19.49 12.14
C ASN A 371 7.89 17.94 12.08
N GLY A 372 9.03 17.27 11.94
CA GLY A 372 9.09 15.82 11.86
C GLY A 372 8.69 15.14 13.17
N GLN A 373 8.43 13.85 13.10
CA GLN A 373 7.96 13.03 14.23
C GLN A 373 8.81 13.18 15.49
N PHE A 374 10.14 13.37 15.36
CA PHE A 374 11.08 13.48 16.48
C PHE A 374 11.55 14.91 16.75
N ALA A 375 10.99 15.93 16.05
CA ALA A 375 11.48 17.30 16.14
C ALA A 375 11.39 17.89 17.57
N ALA A 376 10.29 17.67 18.27
CA ALA A 376 10.10 18.15 19.65
C ALA A 376 11.08 17.49 20.63
N GLU A 377 11.29 16.18 20.49
CA GLU A 377 12.27 15.43 21.31
C GLU A 377 13.69 15.95 21.09
N VAL A 378 14.08 16.05 19.82
CA VAL A 378 15.43 16.50 19.42
C VAL A 378 15.69 17.94 19.88
N THR A 379 14.71 18.84 19.72
CA THR A 379 14.80 20.23 20.18
C THR A 379 15.05 20.27 21.70
N SER A 380 14.22 19.55 22.47
CA SER A 380 14.37 19.49 23.93
C SER A 380 15.72 18.93 24.36
N LEU A 381 16.24 17.92 23.66
CA LEU A 381 17.54 17.32 23.94
C LEU A 381 18.69 18.31 23.70
N LEU A 382 18.69 19.00 22.56
CA LEU A 382 19.71 20.00 22.22
C LEU A 382 19.68 21.18 23.19
N GLU A 383 18.51 21.70 23.58
CA GLU A 383 18.40 22.74 24.59
C GLU A 383 18.99 22.35 25.95
N ARG A 384 18.82 21.08 26.36
CA ARG A 384 19.38 20.56 27.61
C ARG A 384 20.90 20.33 27.57
N ALA A 385 21.42 20.14 26.35
CA ALA A 385 22.86 19.98 26.13
C ALA A 385 23.58 21.35 26.05
N GLU A 386 22.92 22.39 25.55
CA GLU A 386 23.50 23.72 25.33
C GLU A 386 23.35 24.66 26.54
N LYS A 387 22.33 24.49 27.39
CA LYS A 387 22.10 25.27 28.61
C LYS A 387 22.95 24.79 29.76
#